data_ebfef23c8deb65584bd6b6579a088bd4
#
_entry.id   ebfef23c8deb65584bd6b6579a088bd4
#
_cell.length_a   1.000
_cell.length_b   1.000
_cell.length_c   1.000
_cell.angle_alpha   90.00
_cell.angle_beta   90.00
_cell.angle_gamma   90.00
#
_symmetry.space_group_name_H-M   'P 1'
#
loop_
_entity.id
_entity.type
_entity.pdbx_description
1 polymer ?
#
loop_
_entity_poly.entity_id
_entity_poly.type
_entity_poly.pdbx_seq_one_letter_code
_entity_poly.pdbx_strand_id
1 'polypeptide(L)'
;MKIKLFLSIMVMAAALCGCHGNADPEDISVELTDEAAAERKAINIFSYNVMNQYYLWTDEIKDAMEKWTTDDDPVDKVYEIRYKDSEGKDIDRWTMVTDDYSGLVSTSNHVSTTYGMDFKLYYADKNSKAVYMVVTLVYPSSPAMKAGIARGSCFKLINGKGITDENYVDLINKEFLGSHDVCITDLNGKEFNLTAIEMYEDPVLTHKVFQINGKKVGYLFYNGFTLDSIKDLVSIASEFKSEGVTELIL
;
A
#
# COMPACT_ATOMS: atom_id res chain seq x y z
N MET A 1 -11.55 -30.76 0.82
CA MET A 1 -12.73 -30.30 1.56
C MET A 1 -12.82 -28.79 1.33
N LYS A 2 -13.77 -28.35 0.51
CA LYS A 2 -13.87 -26.93 0.09
C LYS A 2 -14.69 -26.18 1.15
N ILE A 3 -14.06 -25.30 1.90
CA ILE A 3 -14.77 -24.37 2.78
C ILE A 3 -15.17 -23.16 1.91
N LYS A 4 -16.47 -23.04 1.66
CA LYS A 4 -17.05 -21.83 1.05
C LYS A 4 -17.38 -20.86 2.17
N LEU A 5 -16.63 -19.79 2.26
CA LEU A 5 -16.96 -18.66 3.13
C LEU A 5 -17.96 -17.78 2.37
N PHE A 6 -19.22 -17.76 2.81
CA PHE A 6 -20.24 -16.82 2.36
C PHE A 6 -20.30 -15.68 3.38
N LEU A 7 -19.76 -14.54 3.02
CA LEU A 7 -19.99 -13.30 3.78
C LEU A 7 -21.22 -12.62 3.17
N SER A 8 -22.38 -12.73 3.82
CA SER A 8 -23.58 -11.97 3.47
C SER A 8 -23.70 -10.78 4.42
N ILE A 9 -23.24 -9.62 3.96
CA ILE A 9 -23.59 -8.35 4.63
C ILE A 9 -24.96 -7.92 4.11
N MET A 10 -25.99 -8.07 4.95
CA MET A 10 -27.34 -7.58 4.68
C MET A 10 -27.47 -6.17 5.28
N VAL A 11 -27.24 -5.14 4.47
CA VAL A 11 -27.54 -3.75 4.86
C VAL A 11 -29.03 -3.54 4.69
N MET A 12 -29.78 -3.47 5.80
CA MET A 12 -31.19 -3.05 5.79
C MET A 12 -31.23 -1.53 5.97
N ALA A 13 -31.42 -0.81 4.87
CA ALA A 13 -31.74 0.62 4.90
C ALA A 13 -33.20 0.79 5.28
N ALA A 14 -33.50 1.22 6.51
CA ALA A 14 -34.79 1.71 6.89
C ALA A 14 -34.82 3.23 6.71
N ALA A 15 -35.50 3.69 5.68
CA ALA A 15 -35.84 5.09 5.51
C ALA A 15 -37.03 5.42 6.42
N LEU A 16 -36.83 6.28 7.41
CA LEU A 16 -37.92 6.99 8.08
C LEU A 16 -37.62 8.49 8.06
N CYS A 17 -38.51 9.19 7.40
CA CYS A 17 -38.63 10.64 7.39
C CYS A 17 -39.15 11.17 8.75
N GLY A 18 -38.56 12.24 9.28
CA GLY A 18 -39.32 13.13 10.15
C GLY A 18 -38.57 13.72 11.35
N CYS A 19 -38.38 15.05 11.28
CA CYS A 19 -38.34 16.03 12.38
C CYS A 19 -37.12 16.15 13.29
N HIS A 20 -36.50 17.31 13.17
CA HIS A 20 -35.71 18.13 14.10
C HIS A 20 -35.71 17.67 15.58
N GLY A 21 -34.52 17.44 16.09
CA GLY A 21 -34.16 17.41 17.48
C GLY A 21 -32.65 17.28 17.59
N ASN A 22 -31.98 18.23 18.26
CA ASN A 22 -30.59 18.11 18.67
C ASN A 22 -30.45 16.88 19.56
N ALA A 23 -29.92 15.80 19.03
CA ALA A 23 -29.46 14.66 19.78
C ALA A 23 -27.94 14.63 19.68
N ASP A 24 -27.28 14.55 20.84
CA ASP A 24 -25.87 14.16 20.96
C ASP A 24 -25.65 12.85 20.21
N PRO A 25 -24.48 12.61 19.63
CA PRO A 25 -24.17 11.34 19.00
C PRO A 25 -24.22 10.25 20.08
N GLU A 26 -25.36 9.55 20.17
CA GLU A 26 -25.47 8.34 20.98
C GLU A 26 -24.45 7.34 20.42
N ASP A 27 -23.62 6.86 21.32
CA ASP A 27 -22.68 5.77 21.13
C ASP A 27 -23.50 4.54 20.65
N ILE A 28 -23.48 4.29 19.34
CA ILE A 28 -24.15 3.11 18.76
C ILE A 28 -23.26 1.92 19.08
N SER A 29 -23.44 1.35 20.28
CA SER A 29 -22.88 0.03 20.59
C SER A 29 -23.60 -1.00 19.72
N VAL A 30 -22.96 -1.41 18.63
CA VAL A 30 -23.42 -2.53 17.80
C VAL A 30 -23.20 -3.79 18.64
N GLU A 31 -24.29 -4.37 19.20
CA GLU A 31 -24.23 -5.70 19.80
C GLU A 31 -23.81 -6.70 18.71
N LEU A 32 -22.60 -7.25 18.85
CA LEU A 32 -22.11 -8.31 17.99
C LEU A 32 -23.00 -9.54 18.13
N THR A 33 -23.30 -10.21 17.01
CA THR A 33 -23.93 -11.53 17.06
C THR A 33 -23.01 -12.52 17.80
N ASP A 34 -23.56 -13.57 18.44
CA ASP A 34 -22.76 -14.59 19.12
C ASP A 34 -21.67 -15.20 18.24
N GLU A 35 -21.93 -15.33 16.93
CA GLU A 35 -20.98 -15.83 15.94
C GLU A 35 -19.83 -14.84 15.70
N ALA A 36 -20.13 -13.56 15.52
CA ALA A 36 -19.13 -12.51 15.33
C ALA A 36 -18.25 -12.32 16.58
N ALA A 37 -18.83 -12.45 17.77
CA ALA A 37 -18.08 -12.41 19.03
C ALA A 37 -17.14 -13.61 19.18
N ALA A 38 -17.58 -14.82 18.79
CA ALA A 38 -16.75 -16.02 18.79
C ALA A 38 -15.60 -15.93 17.77
N GLU A 39 -15.86 -15.40 16.57
CA GLU A 39 -14.85 -15.17 15.55
C GLU A 39 -13.79 -14.16 16.03
N ARG A 40 -14.21 -13.02 16.56
CA ARG A 40 -13.31 -12.01 17.12
C ARG A 40 -12.42 -12.58 18.21
N LYS A 41 -12.99 -13.38 19.12
CA LYS A 41 -12.22 -14.06 20.16
C LYS A 41 -11.20 -15.05 19.59
N ALA A 42 -11.55 -15.80 18.54
CA ALA A 42 -10.63 -16.72 17.88
C ALA A 42 -9.47 -15.96 17.20
N ILE A 43 -9.74 -14.84 16.53
CA ILE A 43 -8.74 -13.97 15.92
C ILE A 43 -7.83 -13.37 17.01
N ASN A 44 -8.40 -12.93 18.13
CA ASN A 44 -7.64 -12.38 19.25
C ASN A 44 -6.66 -13.43 19.82
N ILE A 45 -7.10 -14.65 20.08
CA ILE A 45 -6.27 -15.75 20.59
C ILE A 45 -5.18 -16.09 19.56
N PHE A 46 -5.50 -16.12 18.26
CA PHE A 46 -4.53 -16.37 17.20
C PHE A 46 -3.45 -15.28 17.20
N SER A 47 -3.85 -14.00 17.21
CA SER A 47 -2.92 -12.86 17.19
C SER A 47 -2.00 -12.86 18.41
N TYR A 48 -2.56 -13.12 19.61
CA TYR A 48 -1.78 -13.29 20.83
C TYR A 48 -0.70 -14.39 20.68
N ASN A 49 -1.10 -15.57 20.18
CA ASN A 49 -0.18 -16.69 20.02
C ASN A 49 0.94 -16.37 19.00
N VAL A 50 0.62 -15.69 17.89
CA VAL A 50 1.61 -15.26 16.89
C VAL A 50 2.59 -14.28 17.52
N MET A 51 2.12 -13.27 18.24
CA MET A 51 2.98 -12.30 18.91
C MET A 51 3.84 -12.96 19.98
N ASN A 52 3.30 -13.90 20.73
CA ASN A 52 4.04 -14.60 21.78
C ASN A 52 5.10 -15.58 21.28
N GLN A 53 4.92 -16.17 20.08
CA GLN A 53 5.80 -17.25 19.60
C GLN A 53 6.76 -16.80 18.49
N TYR A 54 6.37 -15.83 17.69
CA TYR A 54 7.09 -15.49 16.45
C TYR A 54 7.51 -14.03 16.34
N TYR A 55 7.06 -13.17 17.26
CA TYR A 55 7.42 -11.77 17.23
C TYR A 55 8.91 -11.58 17.58
N LEU A 56 9.62 -10.80 16.77
CA LEU A 56 11.07 -10.63 16.92
C LEU A 56 11.49 -10.04 18.27
N TRP A 57 10.66 -9.17 18.83
CA TRP A 57 10.90 -8.48 20.11
C TRP A 57 9.94 -8.95 21.21
N THR A 58 9.67 -10.26 21.27
CA THR A 58 8.77 -10.85 22.28
C THR A 58 9.22 -10.56 23.71
N ASP A 59 10.51 -10.61 23.96
CA ASP A 59 11.07 -10.37 25.31
C ASP A 59 10.87 -8.91 25.73
N GLU A 60 11.02 -7.96 24.81
CA GLU A 60 10.90 -6.53 25.07
C GLU A 60 9.44 -6.08 25.31
N ILE A 61 8.47 -6.81 24.75
CA ILE A 61 7.04 -6.49 24.95
C ILE A 61 6.35 -7.36 25.98
N LYS A 62 7.08 -8.16 26.74
CA LYS A 62 6.53 -9.14 27.68
C LYS A 62 5.51 -8.55 28.64
N ASP A 63 5.83 -7.41 29.26
CA ASP A 63 4.94 -6.73 30.21
C ASP A 63 3.64 -6.23 29.55
N ALA A 64 3.67 -5.93 28.26
CA ALA A 64 2.50 -5.54 27.48
C ALA A 64 1.66 -6.77 27.11
N MET A 65 2.33 -7.90 26.78
CA MET A 65 1.67 -9.18 26.51
C MET A 65 0.91 -9.73 27.72
N GLU A 66 1.45 -9.55 28.94
CA GLU A 66 0.78 -9.97 30.19
C GLU A 66 -0.55 -9.22 30.44
N LYS A 67 -0.72 -8.04 29.84
CA LYS A 67 -1.93 -7.22 29.94
C LYS A 67 -2.93 -7.48 28.80
N TRP A 68 -2.60 -8.35 27.87
CA TRP A 68 -3.49 -8.71 26.77
C TRP A 68 -4.63 -9.58 27.26
N THR A 69 -5.86 -9.20 26.96
CA THR A 69 -7.07 -9.94 27.31
C THR A 69 -7.83 -10.41 26.07
N THR A 70 -8.74 -11.36 26.24
CA THR A 70 -9.59 -11.85 25.14
C THR A 70 -10.63 -10.83 24.67
N ASP A 71 -10.82 -9.75 25.40
CA ASP A 71 -11.76 -8.67 25.07
C ASP A 71 -11.11 -7.54 24.27
N ASP A 72 -9.77 -7.53 24.21
CA ASP A 72 -9.03 -6.55 23.38
C ASP A 72 -9.33 -6.76 21.89
N ASP A 73 -9.40 -5.65 21.14
CA ASP A 73 -9.36 -5.72 19.69
C ASP A 73 -7.97 -6.16 19.22
N PRO A 74 -7.84 -7.26 18.48
CA PRO A 74 -6.52 -7.79 18.11
C PRO A 74 -5.72 -6.85 17.18
N VAL A 75 -6.41 -6.07 16.34
CA VAL A 75 -5.73 -5.10 15.44
C VAL A 75 -5.16 -3.96 16.26
N ASP A 76 -6.00 -3.31 17.05
CA ASP A 76 -5.59 -2.20 17.92
C ASP A 76 -4.50 -2.63 18.90
N LYS A 77 -4.67 -3.82 19.48
CA LYS A 77 -3.71 -4.33 20.49
C LYS A 77 -2.34 -4.59 19.92
N VAL A 78 -2.23 -5.20 18.74
CA VAL A 78 -0.93 -5.41 18.07
C VAL A 78 -0.25 -4.07 17.79
N TYR A 79 -0.97 -3.06 17.28
CA TYR A 79 -0.38 -1.75 17.03
C TYR A 79 0.02 -1.01 18.30
N GLU A 80 -0.73 -1.17 19.41
CA GLU A 80 -0.40 -0.60 20.71
C GLU A 80 0.93 -1.11 21.25
N ILE A 81 1.11 -2.46 21.23
CA ILE A 81 2.23 -3.14 21.89
C ILE A 81 3.47 -3.33 21.03
N ARG A 82 3.45 -2.97 19.74
CA ARG A 82 4.65 -3.02 18.89
C ARG A 82 5.83 -2.36 19.60
N TYR A 83 7.01 -2.97 19.44
CA TYR A 83 8.20 -2.53 20.16
C TYR A 83 8.59 -1.08 19.83
N LYS A 84 8.77 -0.30 20.89
CA LYS A 84 9.21 1.09 20.87
C LYS A 84 10.46 1.24 21.75
N ASP A 85 11.29 2.22 21.46
CA ASP A 85 12.41 2.55 22.32
C ASP A 85 11.96 3.29 23.61
N SER A 86 12.92 3.61 24.48
CA SER A 86 12.66 4.30 25.74
C SER A 86 12.10 5.72 25.57
N GLU A 87 12.18 6.29 24.38
CA GLU A 87 11.62 7.60 24.03
C GLU A 87 10.23 7.47 23.39
N GLY A 88 9.71 6.26 23.23
CA GLY A 88 8.41 5.97 22.63
C GLY A 88 8.40 5.97 21.09
N LYS A 89 9.58 5.96 20.47
CA LYS A 89 9.70 5.88 19.02
C LYS A 89 9.55 4.43 18.54
N ASP A 90 8.76 4.21 17.50
CA ASP A 90 8.56 2.89 16.90
C ASP A 90 9.87 2.31 16.37
N ILE A 91 10.35 1.25 16.99
CA ILE A 91 11.42 0.39 16.47
C ILE A 91 10.82 -0.59 15.46
N ASP A 92 9.74 -1.27 15.85
CA ASP A 92 8.95 -2.07 14.92
C ASP A 92 8.05 -1.17 14.06
N ARG A 93 8.37 -1.13 12.77
CA ARG A 93 7.64 -0.35 11.76
C ARG A 93 7.02 -1.24 10.68
N TRP A 94 7.15 -2.55 10.81
CA TRP A 94 6.79 -3.51 9.76
C TRP A 94 5.67 -4.47 10.16
N THR A 95 5.52 -4.79 11.45
CA THR A 95 4.43 -5.65 11.90
C THR A 95 3.10 -4.98 11.60
N MET A 96 2.28 -5.67 10.84
CA MET A 96 0.98 -5.20 10.37
C MET A 96 -0.07 -6.28 10.63
N VAL A 97 -1.22 -5.86 11.11
CA VAL A 97 -2.45 -6.66 11.22
C VAL A 97 -3.57 -5.85 10.59
N THR A 98 -4.45 -6.49 9.87
CA THR A 98 -5.61 -5.85 9.25
C THR A 98 -6.79 -6.80 9.22
N ASP A 99 -7.98 -6.26 9.33
CA ASP A 99 -9.25 -6.94 9.09
C ASP A 99 -9.67 -6.92 7.62
N ASP A 100 -9.00 -6.07 6.79
CA ASP A 100 -9.19 -6.04 5.34
C ASP A 100 -8.32 -7.07 4.63
N TYR A 101 -8.76 -8.34 4.66
CA TYR A 101 -8.09 -9.42 3.92
C TYR A 101 -8.04 -9.17 2.41
N SER A 102 -9.11 -8.61 1.83
CA SER A 102 -9.19 -8.36 0.39
C SER A 102 -8.19 -7.30 -0.05
N GLY A 103 -8.08 -6.22 0.70
CA GLY A 103 -7.09 -5.17 0.47
C GLY A 103 -5.66 -5.69 0.65
N LEU A 104 -5.41 -6.52 1.67
CA LEU A 104 -4.11 -7.15 1.87
C LEU A 104 -3.70 -8.03 0.69
N VAL A 105 -4.61 -8.88 0.20
CA VAL A 105 -4.36 -9.76 -0.96
C VAL A 105 -4.12 -8.94 -2.22
N SER A 106 -4.94 -7.92 -2.48
CA SER A 106 -4.77 -7.02 -3.62
C SER A 106 -3.42 -6.31 -3.59
N THR A 107 -3.06 -5.74 -2.44
CA THR A 107 -1.76 -5.08 -2.24
C THR A 107 -0.59 -6.05 -2.44
N SER A 108 -0.69 -7.26 -1.87
CA SER A 108 0.35 -8.30 -2.02
C SER A 108 0.48 -8.80 -3.45
N ASN A 109 -0.58 -8.72 -4.24
CA ASN A 109 -0.57 -9.08 -5.66
C ASN A 109 -0.34 -7.89 -6.60
N HIS A 110 -0.01 -6.71 -6.06
CA HIS A 110 0.19 -5.48 -6.84
C HIS A 110 -1.01 -5.12 -7.73
N VAL A 111 -2.23 -5.40 -7.27
CA VAL A 111 -3.47 -4.97 -7.92
C VAL A 111 -4.02 -3.78 -7.13
N SER A 112 -4.12 -2.64 -7.78
CA SER A 112 -4.60 -1.42 -7.14
C SER A 112 -5.34 -0.53 -8.14
N THR A 113 -6.19 0.36 -7.62
CA THR A 113 -6.74 1.46 -8.41
C THR A 113 -5.72 2.60 -8.42
N THR A 114 -5.09 2.83 -9.58
CA THR A 114 -3.91 3.66 -9.70
C THR A 114 -3.86 4.41 -11.03
N TYR A 115 -3.02 5.43 -11.11
CA TYR A 115 -2.64 6.07 -12.37
C TYR A 115 -1.47 5.34 -13.06
N GLY A 116 -0.86 4.35 -12.37
CA GLY A 116 0.23 3.53 -12.86
C GLY A 116 1.56 4.28 -12.98
N MET A 117 1.89 5.04 -11.95
CA MET A 117 3.19 5.69 -11.83
C MET A 117 3.64 5.80 -10.37
N ASP A 118 4.92 5.56 -10.13
CA ASP A 118 5.58 5.84 -8.85
C ASP A 118 6.23 7.23 -8.91
N PHE A 119 6.31 7.88 -7.76
CA PHE A 119 6.93 9.20 -7.65
C PHE A 119 7.64 9.40 -6.32
N LYS A 120 8.48 10.41 -6.27
CA LYS A 120 9.09 10.94 -5.05
C LYS A 120 8.89 12.44 -4.98
N LEU A 121 8.88 12.94 -3.75
CA LEU A 121 8.73 14.37 -3.48
C LEU A 121 10.10 14.98 -3.17
N TYR A 122 10.38 16.13 -3.76
CA TYR A 122 11.60 16.88 -3.54
C TYR A 122 11.29 18.35 -3.35
N TYR A 123 12.01 19.02 -2.47
CA TYR A 123 11.97 20.49 -2.41
C TYR A 123 12.41 21.08 -3.76
N ALA A 124 11.75 22.15 -4.20
CA ALA A 124 12.11 22.86 -5.43
C ALA A 124 13.53 23.44 -5.35
N ASP A 125 13.90 23.93 -4.18
CA ASP A 125 15.25 24.33 -3.80
C ASP A 125 15.42 24.27 -2.28
N LYS A 126 16.65 24.51 -1.77
CA LYS A 126 16.99 24.38 -0.34
C LYS A 126 16.26 25.36 0.58
N ASN A 127 15.75 26.45 0.06
CA ASN A 127 15.12 27.53 0.81
C ASN A 127 13.62 27.67 0.50
N SER A 128 13.11 26.84 -0.36
CA SER A 128 11.72 26.87 -0.80
C SER A 128 10.84 25.97 0.06
N LYS A 129 9.61 26.41 0.32
CA LYS A 129 8.55 25.53 0.83
C LYS A 129 7.87 24.74 -0.30
N ALA A 130 8.11 25.13 -1.56
CA ALA A 130 7.55 24.43 -2.70
C ALA A 130 8.16 23.04 -2.86
N VAL A 131 7.31 22.08 -3.15
CA VAL A 131 7.65 20.67 -3.35
C VAL A 131 7.26 20.26 -4.77
N TYR A 132 8.10 19.48 -5.41
CA TYR A 132 7.83 18.88 -6.70
C TYR A 132 7.62 17.39 -6.59
N MET A 133 6.63 16.88 -7.31
CA MET A 133 6.40 15.45 -7.51
C MET A 133 7.17 15.00 -8.74
N VAL A 134 8.20 14.15 -8.56
CA VAL A 134 9.06 13.65 -9.63
C VAL A 134 8.74 12.18 -9.88
N VAL A 135 8.32 11.85 -11.09
CA VAL A 135 7.98 10.48 -11.48
C VAL A 135 9.26 9.64 -11.57
N THR A 136 9.26 8.53 -10.83
CA THR A 136 10.38 7.58 -10.78
C THR A 136 10.17 6.36 -11.66
N LEU A 137 8.89 6.01 -11.91
CA LEU A 137 8.49 4.88 -12.71
C LEU A 137 7.14 5.16 -13.38
N VAL A 138 6.90 4.59 -14.55
CA VAL A 138 5.60 4.54 -15.22
C VAL A 138 5.37 3.12 -15.71
N TYR A 139 4.25 2.54 -15.30
CA TYR A 139 3.88 1.19 -15.70
C TYR A 139 3.33 1.14 -17.12
N PRO A 140 3.62 0.09 -17.89
CA PRO A 140 3.09 -0.11 -19.23
C PRO A 140 1.55 -0.05 -19.26
N SER A 141 0.99 0.50 -20.33
CA SER A 141 -0.46 0.59 -20.56
C SER A 141 -1.26 1.40 -19.53
N SER A 142 -0.60 2.03 -18.57
CA SER A 142 -1.22 2.85 -17.53
C SER A 142 -1.84 4.15 -18.05
N PRO A 143 -2.74 4.78 -17.27
CA PRO A 143 -3.21 6.14 -17.57
C PRO A 143 -2.08 7.16 -17.71
N ALA A 144 -1.06 7.11 -16.83
CA ALA A 144 0.10 7.97 -16.89
C ALA A 144 0.87 7.81 -18.21
N MET A 145 1.13 6.56 -18.63
CA MET A 145 1.78 6.31 -19.93
C MET A 145 0.97 6.83 -21.10
N LYS A 146 -0.34 6.60 -21.12
CA LYS A 146 -1.24 7.08 -22.18
C LYS A 146 -1.28 8.60 -22.27
N ALA A 147 -1.16 9.29 -21.13
CA ALA A 147 -1.07 10.75 -21.07
C ALA A 147 0.30 11.30 -21.51
N GLY A 148 1.28 10.45 -21.79
CA GLY A 148 2.64 10.83 -22.19
C GLY A 148 3.55 11.22 -21.02
N ILE A 149 3.18 10.80 -19.79
CA ILE A 149 4.05 10.94 -18.62
C ILE A 149 5.14 9.89 -18.70
N ALA A 150 6.35 10.25 -18.34
CA ALA A 150 7.52 9.38 -18.34
C ALA A 150 8.33 9.55 -17.05
N ARG A 151 9.24 8.62 -16.79
CA ARG A 151 10.23 8.76 -15.73
C ARG A 151 10.98 10.08 -15.88
N GLY A 152 11.08 10.84 -14.79
CA GLY A 152 11.67 12.19 -14.75
C GLY A 152 10.68 13.31 -15.03
N SER A 153 9.42 13.03 -15.40
CA SER A 153 8.37 14.04 -15.43
C SER A 153 8.24 14.67 -14.04
N CYS A 154 8.06 15.99 -14.01
CA CYS A 154 8.05 16.76 -12.77
C CYS A 154 6.82 17.65 -12.69
N PHE A 155 6.07 17.55 -11.60
CA PHE A 155 4.82 18.26 -11.40
C PHE A 155 4.86 19.16 -10.18
N LYS A 156 4.24 20.32 -10.27
CA LYS A 156 4.19 21.35 -9.22
C LYS A 156 2.81 21.59 -8.64
N LEU A 157 1.73 21.19 -9.37
CA LEU A 157 0.36 21.36 -8.90
C LEU A 157 -0.41 20.03 -8.98
N ILE A 158 -1.34 19.85 -8.04
CA ILE A 158 -2.39 18.82 -8.06
C ILE A 158 -3.72 19.55 -7.93
N ASN A 159 -4.65 19.34 -8.87
CA ASN A 159 -5.95 20.00 -8.93
C ASN A 159 -5.84 21.54 -8.79
N GLY A 160 -4.84 22.13 -9.47
CA GLY A 160 -4.57 23.56 -9.41
C GLY A 160 -3.91 24.07 -8.13
N LYS A 161 -3.66 23.20 -7.13
CA LYS A 161 -3.03 23.55 -5.85
C LYS A 161 -1.54 23.25 -5.86
N GLY A 162 -0.72 24.22 -5.45
CA GLY A 162 0.73 24.06 -5.30
C GLY A 162 1.07 23.05 -4.18
N ILE A 163 2.02 22.16 -4.47
CA ILE A 163 2.52 21.20 -3.46
C ILE A 163 3.55 21.93 -2.60
N THR A 164 3.41 21.86 -1.28
CA THR A 164 4.31 22.48 -0.29
C THR A 164 4.65 21.51 0.82
N ASP A 165 5.65 21.86 1.64
CA ASP A 165 6.04 21.12 2.84
C ASP A 165 4.95 21.12 3.94
N GLU A 166 3.99 22.05 3.86
CA GLU A 166 2.88 22.15 4.81
C GLU A 166 1.65 21.33 4.38
N ASN A 167 1.42 21.14 3.05
CA ASN A 167 0.19 20.53 2.53
C ASN A 167 0.38 19.21 1.81
N TYR A 168 1.61 18.74 1.53
CA TYR A 168 1.85 17.60 0.65
C TYR A 168 1.17 16.31 1.13
N VAL A 169 1.11 16.08 2.44
CA VAL A 169 0.50 14.87 3.00
C VAL A 169 -1.00 14.82 2.66
N ASP A 170 -1.71 15.89 2.98
CA ASP A 170 -3.15 15.99 2.71
C ASP A 170 -3.45 15.99 1.22
N LEU A 171 -2.68 16.75 0.44
CA LEU A 171 -2.87 16.89 -1.00
C LEU A 171 -2.64 15.55 -1.74
N ILE A 172 -1.58 14.82 -1.36
CA ILE A 172 -1.32 13.50 -1.93
C ILE A 172 -2.38 12.50 -1.50
N ASN A 173 -2.67 12.38 -0.20
CA ASN A 173 -3.57 11.33 0.29
C ASN A 173 -5.04 11.56 -0.11
N LYS A 174 -5.51 12.81 -0.08
CA LYS A 174 -6.93 13.11 -0.32
C LYS A 174 -7.25 13.42 -1.78
N GLU A 175 -6.35 14.10 -2.49
CA GLU A 175 -6.63 14.59 -3.82
C GLU A 175 -5.91 13.82 -4.94
N PHE A 176 -4.75 13.23 -4.65
CA PHE A 176 -4.06 12.41 -5.63
C PHE A 176 -4.40 10.93 -5.46
N LEU A 177 -4.10 10.32 -4.31
CA LEU A 177 -4.35 8.89 -4.08
C LEU A 177 -5.81 8.57 -3.72
N GLY A 178 -6.53 9.51 -3.12
CA GLY A 178 -7.93 9.34 -2.70
C GLY A 178 -8.97 9.66 -3.77
N SER A 179 -8.57 10.01 -4.98
CA SER A 179 -9.44 10.46 -6.07
C SER A 179 -9.37 9.52 -7.27
N HIS A 180 -10.48 9.36 -8.00
CA HIS A 180 -10.47 8.65 -9.29
C HIS A 180 -9.92 9.51 -10.42
N ASP A 181 -10.23 10.82 -10.39
CA ASP A 181 -9.80 11.78 -11.39
C ASP A 181 -8.90 12.83 -10.76
N VAL A 182 -7.79 13.14 -11.42
CA VAL A 182 -6.84 14.15 -10.98
C VAL A 182 -6.30 14.95 -12.16
N CYS A 183 -6.10 16.24 -11.96
CA CYS A 183 -5.36 17.11 -12.86
C CYS A 183 -4.00 17.43 -12.23
N ILE A 184 -2.91 17.03 -12.87
CA ILE A 184 -1.55 17.40 -12.44
C ILE A 184 -0.91 18.33 -13.45
N THR A 185 -0.18 19.34 -12.98
CA THR A 185 0.41 20.37 -13.83
C THR A 185 1.94 20.34 -13.72
N ASP A 186 2.62 20.24 -14.85
CA ASP A 186 4.08 20.22 -14.92
C ASP A 186 4.71 21.61 -14.64
N LEU A 187 6.02 21.68 -14.63
CA LEU A 187 6.75 22.93 -14.37
C LEU A 187 6.49 24.02 -15.44
N ASN A 188 6.12 23.63 -16.65
CA ASN A 188 5.85 24.53 -17.78
C ASN A 188 4.38 24.97 -17.84
N GLY A 189 3.53 24.46 -16.94
CA GLY A 189 2.10 24.78 -16.91
C GLY A 189 1.24 23.88 -17.80
N LYS A 190 1.79 22.80 -18.36
CA LYS A 190 1.01 21.80 -19.09
C LYS A 190 0.23 20.94 -18.09
N GLU A 191 -1.05 20.76 -18.36
CA GLU A 191 -1.96 19.95 -17.57
C GLU A 191 -2.08 18.53 -18.12
N PHE A 192 -2.18 17.57 -17.20
CA PHE A 192 -2.40 16.17 -17.48
C PHE A 192 -3.60 15.70 -16.65
N ASN A 193 -4.69 15.36 -17.32
CA ASN A 193 -5.88 14.81 -16.69
C ASN A 193 -5.78 13.30 -16.69
N LEU A 194 -5.83 12.68 -15.51
CA LEU A 194 -5.71 11.25 -15.31
C LEU A 194 -6.94 10.71 -14.61
N THR A 195 -7.41 9.56 -15.08
CA THR A 195 -8.43 8.75 -14.39
C THR A 195 -7.77 7.46 -13.90
N ALA A 196 -7.85 7.21 -12.60
CA ALA A 196 -7.31 5.98 -12.03
C ALA A 196 -8.12 4.76 -12.49
N ILE A 197 -7.42 3.67 -12.76
CA ILE A 197 -8.02 2.39 -13.13
C ILE A 197 -7.49 1.29 -12.22
N GLU A 198 -8.29 0.24 -12.02
CA GLU A 198 -7.76 -0.99 -11.44
C GLU A 198 -6.82 -1.65 -12.43
N MET A 199 -5.58 -1.91 -12.02
CA MET A 199 -4.58 -2.57 -12.85
C MET A 199 -3.60 -3.38 -11.99
N TYR A 200 -3.03 -4.41 -12.61
CA TYR A 200 -1.86 -5.10 -12.09
C TYR A 200 -0.60 -4.29 -12.44
N GLU A 201 0.11 -3.88 -11.42
CA GLU A 201 1.39 -3.19 -11.55
C GLU A 201 2.50 -4.25 -11.65
N ASP A 202 2.73 -4.73 -12.88
CA ASP A 202 3.69 -5.81 -13.16
C ASP A 202 5.08 -5.43 -12.63
N PRO A 203 5.63 -6.17 -11.67
CA PRO A 203 6.94 -5.87 -11.11
C PRO A 203 8.10 -6.14 -12.07
N VAL A 204 7.89 -6.95 -13.10
CA VAL A 204 8.90 -7.24 -14.12
C VAL A 204 8.77 -6.26 -15.28
N LEU A 205 9.43 -5.11 -15.18
CA LEU A 205 9.29 -4.06 -16.18
C LEU A 205 10.14 -4.25 -17.41
N THR A 206 11.33 -4.81 -17.26
CA THR A 206 12.25 -5.10 -18.38
C THR A 206 13.36 -6.04 -17.97
N HIS A 207 13.79 -6.85 -18.90
CA HIS A 207 15.05 -7.60 -18.80
C HIS A 207 15.82 -7.50 -20.12
N LYS A 208 17.13 -7.58 -20.06
CA LYS A 208 18.03 -7.46 -21.22
C LYS A 208 19.33 -8.20 -20.97
N VAL A 209 19.98 -8.63 -22.06
CA VAL A 209 21.35 -9.14 -22.02
C VAL A 209 22.29 -8.15 -22.68
N PHE A 210 23.32 -7.77 -21.97
CA PHE A 210 24.37 -6.89 -22.43
C PHE A 210 25.68 -7.66 -22.69
N GLN A 211 26.44 -7.26 -23.70
CA GLN A 211 27.79 -7.74 -23.90
C GLN A 211 28.77 -6.70 -23.35
N ILE A 212 29.45 -7.00 -22.24
CA ILE A 212 30.35 -6.09 -21.54
C ILE A 212 31.70 -6.79 -21.31
N ASN A 213 32.78 -6.24 -21.88
CA ASN A 213 34.12 -6.78 -21.70
C ASN A 213 34.23 -8.31 -21.98
N GLY A 214 33.57 -8.79 -23.02
CA GLY A 214 33.58 -10.21 -23.40
C GLY A 214 32.68 -11.11 -22.57
N LYS A 215 31.98 -10.57 -21.59
CA LYS A 215 31.00 -11.31 -20.74
C LYS A 215 29.58 -10.96 -21.14
N LYS A 216 28.65 -11.90 -20.97
CA LYS A 216 27.21 -11.65 -21.05
C LYS A 216 26.68 -11.31 -19.67
N VAL A 217 26.08 -10.12 -19.55
CA VAL A 217 25.52 -9.56 -18.33
C VAL A 217 24.00 -9.47 -18.49
N GLY A 218 23.27 -10.23 -17.72
CA GLY A 218 21.81 -10.10 -17.61
C GLY A 218 21.46 -8.88 -16.76
N TYR A 219 20.48 -8.12 -17.19
CA TYR A 219 19.86 -7.04 -16.43
C TYR A 219 18.40 -7.36 -16.25
N LEU A 220 17.93 -7.34 -15.00
CA LEU A 220 16.54 -7.52 -14.67
C LEU A 220 16.07 -6.36 -13.79
N PHE A 221 15.08 -5.61 -14.25
CA PHE A 221 14.35 -4.65 -13.42
C PHE A 221 13.16 -5.35 -12.78
N TYR A 222 13.19 -5.47 -11.45
CA TYR A 222 12.17 -6.14 -10.65
C TYR A 222 11.77 -5.24 -9.49
N ASN A 223 10.54 -4.68 -9.53
CA ASN A 223 10.10 -3.61 -8.63
C ASN A 223 9.36 -4.11 -7.38
N GLY A 224 8.99 -5.36 -7.31
CA GLY A 224 8.29 -5.90 -6.15
C GLY A 224 8.06 -7.40 -6.23
N PHE A 225 7.74 -8.02 -5.10
CA PHE A 225 7.58 -9.47 -5.00
C PHE A 225 6.10 -9.84 -5.01
N THR A 226 5.65 -10.57 -6.04
CA THR A 226 4.30 -11.13 -6.15
C THR A 226 4.37 -12.62 -6.47
N LEU A 227 3.33 -13.36 -6.11
CA LEU A 227 3.25 -14.78 -6.47
C LEU A 227 3.15 -14.95 -7.99
N ASP A 228 2.44 -14.06 -8.67
CA ASP A 228 2.24 -14.13 -10.11
C ASP A 228 3.52 -13.90 -10.91
N SER A 229 4.48 -13.12 -10.39
CA SER A 229 5.76 -12.86 -11.04
C SER A 229 6.74 -14.03 -10.98
N ILE A 230 6.51 -15.06 -10.18
CA ILE A 230 7.42 -16.21 -10.03
C ILE A 230 7.65 -16.91 -11.39
N LYS A 231 6.59 -17.12 -12.17
CA LYS A 231 6.68 -17.73 -13.49
C LYS A 231 7.54 -16.92 -14.47
N ASP A 232 7.44 -15.59 -14.39
CA ASP A 232 8.19 -14.69 -15.25
C ASP A 232 9.68 -14.69 -14.86
N LEU A 233 9.98 -14.69 -13.55
CA LEU A 233 11.35 -14.81 -13.04
C LEU A 233 11.99 -16.15 -13.47
N VAL A 234 11.25 -17.27 -13.41
CA VAL A 234 11.72 -18.59 -13.86
C VAL A 234 12.00 -18.59 -15.36
N SER A 235 11.12 -17.97 -16.16
CA SER A 235 11.28 -17.85 -17.60
C SER A 235 12.52 -17.01 -17.94
N ILE A 236 12.69 -15.86 -17.31
CA ILE A 236 13.85 -14.96 -17.53
C ILE A 236 15.17 -15.63 -17.11
N ALA A 237 15.15 -16.34 -15.96
CA ALA A 237 16.32 -17.08 -15.52
C ALA A 237 16.73 -18.17 -16.54
N SER A 238 15.74 -18.84 -17.13
CA SER A 238 15.95 -19.85 -18.17
C SER A 238 16.50 -19.23 -19.46
N GLU A 239 15.98 -18.08 -19.88
CA GLU A 239 16.46 -17.30 -21.01
C GLU A 239 17.93 -16.88 -20.80
N PHE A 240 18.23 -16.25 -19.67
CA PHE A 240 19.59 -15.83 -19.33
C PHE A 240 20.59 -17.00 -19.34
N LYS A 241 20.15 -18.15 -18.79
CA LYS A 241 20.96 -19.37 -18.82
C LYS A 241 21.20 -19.84 -20.26
N SER A 242 20.16 -19.88 -21.09
CA SER A 242 20.26 -20.32 -22.48
C SER A 242 21.14 -19.41 -23.34
N GLU A 243 21.15 -18.11 -23.04
CA GLU A 243 22.01 -17.13 -23.69
C GLU A 243 23.45 -17.16 -23.16
N GLY A 244 23.74 -17.89 -22.11
CA GLY A 244 25.07 -17.97 -21.50
C GLY A 244 25.45 -16.73 -20.70
N VAL A 245 24.47 -16.13 -20.01
CA VAL A 245 24.70 -15.04 -19.05
C VAL A 245 25.52 -15.57 -17.88
N THR A 246 26.57 -14.86 -17.51
CA THR A 246 27.50 -15.22 -16.42
C THR A 246 27.45 -14.24 -15.24
N GLU A 247 26.89 -13.05 -15.46
CA GLU A 247 26.79 -11.99 -14.46
C GLU A 247 25.33 -11.45 -14.46
N LEU A 248 24.83 -11.05 -13.29
CA LEU A 248 23.46 -10.51 -13.15
C LEU A 248 23.47 -9.15 -12.44
N ILE A 249 22.75 -8.20 -13.03
CA ILE A 249 22.36 -6.94 -12.41
C ILE A 249 20.85 -7.03 -12.11
N LEU A 250 20.51 -7.09 -10.85
CA LEU A 250 19.14 -7.05 -10.34
C LEU A 250 18.86 -5.67 -9.72
#